data_f3b2bac46608506207953624158035bf
#
_entry.id   f3b2bac46608506207953624158035bf
#
_cell.length_a   1.000
_cell.length_b   1.000
_cell.length_c   1.000
_cell.angle_alpha   90.00
_cell.angle_beta   90.00
_cell.angle_gamma   90.00
#
_symmetry.space_group_name_H-M   'P 1'
#
loop_
_entity.id
_entity.type
_entity.pdbx_description
1 polymer ?
#
loop_
_entity_poly.entity_id
_entity_poly.type
_entity_poly.pdbx_seq_one_letter_code
_entity_poly.pdbx_strand_id
1 'polypeptide(L)'
;MNFPKDFIWGTATSAYQIEGAYNRDGKGVSIWDTFCHTPGKINDNETGDIACDHYDKYEDDIKLMAELGISAYRFSISWTRIFPEGDDEIPNAKGLQFYDNLVNCCLKNGITPHITLFHWDLPQTLEDDGGWLSERTINAFVKYAELICEHFSDRVEYFSTINEPQIITRMGYSTGQHAPGLTLPDDAVLEILHSLAKAHAAAVRAMRKCAKRKIKIGFSSTGNLCYPSTGSKEDIEMAKKLTFSTNKEDFLFCHQIFCDAVILGKTCEYNRSWDDVEALNPPLDFLGLNIYNGHEVNSDGIVKHGIGFARTALKWPVTPEVLCWGPVFMYERYKLPIIITENGFSCNDHIFLDGKVHDADRIDYLTRYINELSKAIDAGTDVIGYFHWSFTDNFEWHSGYNERFGLVYICLLYTSPSPRDLSTS
;
A
#
# COMPACT_ATOMS: atom_id res chain seq x y z
N MET A 1 14.62 18.62 13.49
CA MET A 1 14.47 17.39 12.70
C MET A 1 15.71 17.20 11.85
N ASN A 2 16.43 16.10 12.04
CA ASN A 2 17.65 15.78 11.29
C ASN A 2 17.35 14.59 10.38
N PHE A 3 16.95 14.86 9.14
CA PHE A 3 16.86 13.82 8.12
C PHE A 3 18.15 13.77 7.29
N PRO A 4 18.58 12.58 6.81
CA PRO A 4 19.70 12.46 5.88
C PRO A 4 19.49 13.31 4.63
N LYS A 5 20.56 13.76 3.99
CA LYS A 5 20.45 14.61 2.78
C LYS A 5 19.82 13.88 1.59
N ASP A 6 20.01 12.58 1.53
CA ASP A 6 19.50 11.67 0.52
C ASP A 6 18.18 11.00 0.93
N PHE A 7 17.52 11.51 2.00
CA PHE A 7 16.22 11.01 2.45
C PHE A 7 15.15 11.24 1.37
N ILE A 8 14.42 10.19 1.06
CA ILE A 8 13.39 10.20 0.00
C ILE A 8 12.10 10.79 0.56
N TRP A 9 11.69 11.96 0.05
CA TRP A 9 10.40 12.57 0.34
C TRP A 9 9.44 12.37 -0.83
N GLY A 10 8.36 11.64 -0.60
CA GLY A 10 7.43 11.27 -1.65
C GLY A 10 5.97 11.29 -1.24
N THR A 11 5.15 10.98 -2.22
CA THR A 11 3.74 10.69 -2.06
C THR A 11 3.38 9.39 -2.76
N ALA A 12 2.29 8.77 -2.36
CA ALA A 12 1.87 7.47 -2.88
C ALA A 12 0.44 7.51 -3.43
N THR A 13 0.17 6.59 -4.36
CA THR A 13 -1.17 6.26 -4.87
C THR A 13 -1.21 4.79 -5.31
N SER A 14 -2.40 4.28 -5.64
CA SER A 14 -2.55 2.99 -6.32
C SER A 14 -3.37 3.11 -7.60
N ALA A 15 -3.12 2.22 -8.56
CA ALA A 15 -3.71 2.26 -9.89
C ALA A 15 -5.25 2.30 -9.86
N TYR A 16 -5.88 1.32 -9.18
CA TYR A 16 -7.33 1.23 -9.15
C TYR A 16 -8.00 2.47 -8.52
N GLN A 17 -7.34 3.06 -7.51
CA GLN A 17 -7.90 4.18 -6.74
C GLN A 17 -7.87 5.51 -7.49
N ILE A 18 -6.98 5.69 -8.48
CA ILE A 18 -6.81 6.98 -9.15
C ILE A 18 -6.96 6.97 -10.66
N GLU A 19 -6.63 5.87 -11.34
CA GLU A 19 -6.48 5.89 -12.81
C GLU A 19 -7.79 6.11 -13.56
N GLY A 20 -8.87 5.43 -13.15
CA GLY A 20 -10.07 5.36 -13.95
C GLY A 20 -9.83 4.61 -15.27
N ALA A 21 -10.52 5.01 -16.34
CA ALA A 21 -10.39 4.39 -17.66
C ALA A 21 -10.49 2.85 -17.61
N TYR A 22 -11.41 2.33 -16.80
CA TYR A 22 -11.49 0.92 -16.38
C TYR A 22 -11.67 -0.07 -17.54
N ASN A 23 -12.26 0.36 -18.66
CA ASN A 23 -12.54 -0.45 -19.85
C ASN A 23 -11.87 0.08 -21.12
N ARG A 24 -10.85 0.97 -21.00
CA ARG A 24 -10.18 1.61 -22.13
C ARG A 24 -8.87 0.91 -22.48
N ASP A 25 -8.50 1.04 -23.76
CA ASP A 25 -7.20 0.66 -24.31
C ASP A 25 -6.80 -0.79 -24.05
N GLY A 26 -7.79 -1.68 -23.96
CA GLY A 26 -7.59 -3.12 -23.78
C GLY A 26 -7.28 -3.54 -22.33
N LYS A 27 -7.58 -2.68 -21.34
CA LYS A 27 -7.51 -3.10 -19.92
C LYS A 27 -8.51 -4.23 -19.67
N GLY A 28 -8.05 -5.31 -19.04
CA GLY A 28 -8.89 -6.41 -18.55
C GLY A 28 -9.62 -6.05 -17.26
N VAL A 29 -10.55 -6.94 -16.87
CA VAL A 29 -11.34 -6.78 -15.65
C VAL A 29 -10.51 -7.26 -14.44
N SER A 30 -10.44 -6.47 -13.39
CA SER A 30 -9.88 -6.85 -12.10
C SER A 30 -10.96 -7.30 -11.12
N ILE A 31 -10.55 -7.96 -10.04
CA ILE A 31 -11.47 -8.31 -8.94
C ILE A 31 -12.14 -7.06 -8.33
N TRP A 32 -11.48 -5.90 -8.35
CA TRP A 32 -12.05 -4.66 -7.87
C TRP A 32 -13.11 -4.09 -8.83
N ASP A 33 -12.94 -4.22 -10.15
CA ASP A 33 -13.97 -3.85 -11.11
C ASP A 33 -15.25 -4.67 -10.85
N THR A 34 -15.12 -6.00 -10.70
CA THR A 34 -16.25 -6.90 -10.40
C THR A 34 -16.89 -6.58 -9.04
N PHE A 35 -16.07 -6.36 -8.01
CA PHE A 35 -16.54 -6.10 -6.66
C PHE A 35 -17.33 -4.78 -6.56
N CYS A 36 -16.82 -3.71 -7.17
CA CYS A 36 -17.48 -2.40 -7.16
C CYS A 36 -18.79 -2.38 -7.96
N HIS A 37 -18.87 -3.16 -9.04
CA HIS A 37 -20.11 -3.30 -9.82
C HIS A 37 -21.13 -4.24 -9.16
N THR A 38 -20.77 -4.88 -8.04
CA THR A 38 -21.71 -5.70 -7.26
C THR A 38 -22.46 -4.83 -6.26
N PRO A 39 -23.81 -4.70 -6.38
CA PRO A 39 -24.59 -3.82 -5.52
C PRO A 39 -24.37 -4.10 -4.02
N GLY A 40 -24.20 -3.05 -3.22
CA GLY A 40 -24.06 -3.10 -1.77
C GLY A 40 -22.67 -3.51 -1.25
N LYS A 41 -21.69 -3.69 -2.13
CA LYS A 41 -20.29 -3.98 -1.73
C LYS A 41 -19.49 -2.73 -1.39
N ILE A 42 -19.79 -1.62 -2.03
CA ILE A 42 -19.16 -0.31 -1.80
C ILE A 42 -20.21 0.66 -1.24
N ASN A 43 -19.80 1.53 -0.34
CA ASN A 43 -20.67 2.61 0.15
C ASN A 43 -21.18 3.42 -1.04
N ASP A 44 -22.48 3.75 -1.00
CA ASP A 44 -23.19 4.50 -2.05
C ASP A 44 -23.11 3.86 -3.46
N ASN A 45 -22.65 2.59 -3.57
CA ASN A 45 -22.38 1.88 -4.83
C ASN A 45 -21.43 2.65 -5.76
N GLU A 46 -20.47 3.35 -5.20
CA GLU A 46 -19.44 4.06 -5.95
C GLU A 46 -18.44 3.07 -6.59
N THR A 47 -17.76 3.51 -7.66
CA THR A 47 -16.81 2.69 -8.42
C THR A 47 -15.52 3.44 -8.70
N GLY A 48 -14.45 2.69 -9.01
CA GLY A 48 -13.19 3.25 -9.50
C GLY A 48 -13.17 3.52 -11.00
N ASP A 49 -14.31 3.48 -11.70
CA ASP A 49 -14.39 3.54 -13.17
C ASP A 49 -13.77 4.80 -13.77
N ILE A 50 -13.96 5.94 -13.09
CA ILE A 50 -13.39 7.24 -13.44
C ILE A 50 -12.29 7.61 -12.44
N ALA A 51 -12.52 7.35 -11.17
CA ALA A 51 -11.62 7.68 -10.05
C ALA A 51 -11.16 9.17 -10.09
N CYS A 52 -9.85 9.41 -10.14
CA CYS A 52 -9.27 10.76 -10.30
C CYS A 52 -8.96 11.08 -11.77
N ASP A 53 -9.30 10.19 -12.69
CA ASP A 53 -9.01 10.34 -14.12
C ASP A 53 -7.50 10.51 -14.41
N HIS A 54 -6.66 9.91 -13.55
CA HIS A 54 -5.20 10.00 -13.66
C HIS A 54 -4.67 9.45 -14.99
N TYR A 55 -5.37 8.46 -15.56
CA TYR A 55 -5.02 7.91 -16.87
C TYR A 55 -4.90 9.00 -17.96
N ASP A 56 -5.77 9.99 -17.93
CA ASP A 56 -5.77 11.12 -18.87
C ASP A 56 -5.06 12.37 -18.32
N LYS A 57 -4.90 12.48 -16.97
CA LYS A 57 -4.39 13.68 -16.31
C LYS A 57 -3.00 13.53 -15.68
N TYR A 58 -2.33 12.41 -15.87
CA TYR A 58 -1.04 12.14 -15.22
C TYR A 58 0.02 13.24 -15.44
N GLU A 59 0.02 13.90 -16.60
CA GLU A 59 0.99 14.98 -16.88
C GLU A 59 0.77 16.19 -15.98
N ASP A 60 -0.49 16.58 -15.77
CA ASP A 60 -0.85 17.69 -14.88
C ASP A 60 -0.59 17.33 -13.42
N ASP A 61 -0.93 16.09 -13.01
CA ASP A 61 -0.70 15.59 -11.66
C ASP A 61 0.79 15.54 -11.32
N ILE A 62 1.63 15.02 -12.22
CA ILE A 62 3.09 14.97 -12.01
C ILE A 62 3.71 16.37 -11.97
N LYS A 63 3.23 17.28 -12.83
CA LYS A 63 3.67 18.67 -12.81
C LYS A 63 3.33 19.34 -11.47
N LEU A 64 2.10 19.14 -10.99
CA LEU A 64 1.67 19.65 -9.69
C LEU A 64 2.50 19.06 -8.54
N MET A 65 2.84 17.76 -8.56
CA MET A 65 3.77 17.16 -7.60
C MET A 65 5.12 17.91 -7.57
N ALA A 66 5.68 18.18 -8.74
CA ALA A 66 6.95 18.91 -8.84
C ALA A 66 6.84 20.36 -8.31
N GLU A 67 5.74 21.07 -8.62
CA GLU A 67 5.46 22.42 -8.13
C GLU A 67 5.34 22.45 -6.59
N LEU A 68 4.80 21.39 -5.98
CA LEU A 68 4.71 21.22 -4.53
C LEU A 68 6.03 20.78 -3.87
N GLY A 69 7.09 20.53 -4.66
CA GLY A 69 8.40 20.13 -4.15
C GLY A 69 8.51 18.64 -3.77
N ILE A 70 7.60 17.80 -4.24
CA ILE A 70 7.65 16.35 -4.04
C ILE A 70 8.75 15.77 -4.93
N SER A 71 9.68 14.99 -4.35
CA SER A 71 10.85 14.46 -5.05
C SER A 71 10.73 12.99 -5.46
N ALA A 72 9.73 12.27 -4.95
CA ALA A 72 9.51 10.87 -5.28
C ALA A 72 8.00 10.55 -5.37
N TYR A 73 7.64 9.62 -6.24
CA TYR A 73 6.28 9.17 -6.42
C TYR A 73 6.18 7.64 -6.43
N ARG A 74 5.49 7.10 -5.44
CA ARG A 74 5.16 5.68 -5.38
C ARG A 74 3.78 5.46 -5.99
N PHE A 75 3.71 4.65 -7.03
CA PHE A 75 2.46 4.27 -7.69
C PHE A 75 2.46 2.78 -8.02
N SER A 76 1.29 2.19 -8.16
CA SER A 76 1.20 0.81 -8.63
C SER A 76 0.94 0.76 -10.14
N ILE A 77 1.35 -0.35 -10.74
CA ILE A 77 0.99 -0.69 -12.12
C ILE A 77 -0.23 -1.61 -12.08
N SER A 78 -1.29 -1.27 -12.81
CA SER A 78 -2.46 -2.14 -12.94
C SER A 78 -2.08 -3.39 -13.74
N TRP A 79 -2.13 -4.55 -13.09
CA TRP A 79 -1.80 -5.82 -13.72
C TRP A 79 -2.68 -6.08 -14.95
N THR A 80 -3.99 -5.82 -14.84
CA THR A 80 -4.95 -6.02 -15.93
C THR A 80 -4.76 -5.05 -17.11
N ARG A 81 -4.02 -3.94 -16.92
CA ARG A 81 -3.64 -3.06 -18.02
C ARG A 81 -2.50 -3.63 -18.84
N ILE A 82 -1.65 -4.43 -18.21
CA ILE A 82 -0.47 -5.06 -18.83
C ILE A 82 -0.82 -6.42 -19.41
N PHE A 83 -1.46 -7.26 -18.63
CA PHE A 83 -1.97 -8.57 -19.01
C PHE A 83 -3.47 -8.63 -18.71
N PRO A 84 -4.34 -8.35 -19.71
CA PRO A 84 -5.78 -8.30 -19.53
C PRO A 84 -6.39 -9.58 -18.94
N GLU A 85 -5.87 -10.75 -19.31
CA GLU A 85 -6.29 -12.06 -18.79
C GLU A 85 -5.34 -12.59 -17.69
N GLY A 86 -4.35 -11.77 -17.29
CA GLY A 86 -3.41 -12.04 -16.21
C GLY A 86 -2.12 -12.74 -16.62
N ASP A 87 -2.16 -13.64 -17.60
CA ASP A 87 -1.01 -14.42 -18.07
C ASP A 87 -0.88 -14.48 -19.59
N ASP A 88 -1.41 -13.47 -20.29
CA ASP A 88 -1.39 -13.35 -21.75
C ASP A 88 0.02 -13.62 -22.32
N GLU A 89 0.10 -14.22 -23.51
CA GLU A 89 1.37 -14.44 -24.18
C GLU A 89 2.04 -13.11 -24.57
N ILE A 90 1.25 -12.15 -24.99
CA ILE A 90 1.69 -10.83 -25.47
C ILE A 90 1.11 -9.76 -24.54
N PRO A 91 1.95 -8.89 -23.95
CA PRO A 91 1.46 -7.82 -23.11
C PRO A 91 0.69 -6.77 -23.94
N ASN A 92 -0.27 -6.11 -23.31
CA ASN A 92 -1.00 -5.02 -23.90
C ASN A 92 -0.08 -3.81 -24.13
N ALA A 93 0.22 -3.53 -25.40
CA ALA A 93 1.14 -2.46 -25.79
C ALA A 93 0.67 -1.06 -25.34
N LYS A 94 -0.65 -0.82 -25.31
CA LYS A 94 -1.19 0.48 -24.84
C LYS A 94 -1.04 0.65 -23.34
N GLY A 95 -1.21 -0.42 -22.56
CA GLY A 95 -0.95 -0.40 -21.12
C GLY A 95 0.51 -0.11 -20.82
N LEU A 96 1.45 -0.79 -21.47
CA LEU A 96 2.88 -0.50 -21.34
C LEU A 96 3.21 0.95 -21.74
N GLN A 97 2.65 1.45 -22.86
CA GLN A 97 2.89 2.82 -23.30
C GLN A 97 2.41 3.86 -22.29
N PHE A 98 1.27 3.62 -21.64
CA PHE A 98 0.78 4.53 -20.59
C PHE A 98 1.81 4.64 -19.43
N TYR A 99 2.31 3.52 -18.93
CA TYR A 99 3.31 3.55 -17.85
C TYR A 99 4.68 4.03 -18.31
N ASP A 100 5.07 3.81 -19.56
CA ASP A 100 6.25 4.46 -20.15
C ASP A 100 6.13 5.98 -20.09
N ASN A 101 4.99 6.51 -20.51
CA ASN A 101 4.71 7.93 -20.50
C ASN A 101 4.74 8.48 -19.07
N LEU A 102 4.09 7.78 -18.10
CA LEU A 102 4.05 8.18 -16.70
C LEU A 102 5.46 8.21 -16.08
N VAL A 103 6.24 7.14 -16.24
CA VAL A 103 7.63 7.07 -15.73
C VAL A 103 8.50 8.16 -16.34
N ASN A 104 8.42 8.36 -17.66
CA ASN A 104 9.20 9.39 -18.34
C ASN A 104 8.76 10.81 -17.92
N CYS A 105 7.46 11.01 -17.64
CA CYS A 105 6.94 12.27 -17.11
C CYS A 105 7.49 12.55 -15.72
N CYS A 106 7.50 11.56 -14.81
CA CYS A 106 8.13 11.67 -13.50
C CYS A 106 9.58 12.12 -13.62
N LEU A 107 10.39 11.38 -14.38
CA LEU A 107 11.81 11.65 -14.55
C LEU A 107 12.08 13.03 -15.16
N LYS A 108 11.31 13.44 -16.16
CA LYS A 108 11.39 14.77 -16.79
C LYS A 108 11.15 15.91 -15.79
N ASN A 109 10.28 15.68 -14.80
CA ASN A 109 9.96 16.65 -13.76
C ASN A 109 10.82 16.50 -12.48
N GLY A 110 11.87 15.67 -12.51
CA GLY A 110 12.78 15.48 -11.37
C GLY A 110 12.20 14.64 -10.25
N ILE A 111 11.14 13.86 -10.51
CA ILE A 111 10.48 12.99 -9.56
C ILE A 111 11.00 11.56 -9.74
N THR A 112 11.49 10.95 -8.67
CA THR A 112 11.97 9.56 -8.66
C THR A 112 10.77 8.60 -8.61
N PRO A 113 10.55 7.75 -9.63
CA PRO A 113 9.47 6.76 -9.60
C PRO A 113 9.82 5.59 -8.69
N HIS A 114 8.83 5.13 -7.91
CA HIS A 114 8.87 3.93 -7.08
C HIS A 114 7.67 3.05 -7.49
N ILE A 115 7.92 1.93 -8.15
CA ILE A 115 6.87 1.07 -8.70
C ILE A 115 6.43 0.02 -7.69
N THR A 116 5.13 -0.08 -7.45
CA THR A 116 4.48 -1.21 -6.76
C THR A 116 3.85 -2.13 -7.80
N LEU A 117 4.21 -3.42 -7.81
CA LEU A 117 3.72 -4.37 -8.81
C LEU A 117 2.26 -4.77 -8.55
N PHE A 118 1.90 -5.08 -7.30
CA PHE A 118 0.58 -5.53 -6.94
C PHE A 118 -0.01 -4.72 -5.79
N HIS A 119 -1.06 -3.97 -6.10
CA HIS A 119 -1.84 -3.21 -5.13
C HIS A 119 -3.32 -3.57 -5.25
N TRP A 120 -3.58 -4.90 -5.11
CA TRP A 120 -4.86 -5.56 -4.90
C TRP A 120 -5.73 -5.83 -6.14
N ASP A 121 -5.36 -5.34 -7.29
CA ASP A 121 -6.09 -5.43 -8.54
C ASP A 121 -5.79 -6.72 -9.35
N LEU A 122 -5.99 -7.88 -8.71
CA LEU A 122 -5.84 -9.20 -9.36
C LEU A 122 -6.75 -9.30 -10.58
N PRO A 123 -6.27 -9.81 -11.73
CA PRO A 123 -7.12 -10.13 -12.87
C PRO A 123 -8.26 -11.07 -12.49
N GLN A 124 -9.49 -10.73 -12.88
CA GLN A 124 -10.67 -11.52 -12.54
C GLN A 124 -10.57 -12.96 -13.06
N THR A 125 -10.01 -13.16 -14.24
CA THR A 125 -9.80 -14.49 -14.84
C THR A 125 -8.89 -15.39 -14.00
N LEU A 126 -7.91 -14.82 -13.30
CA LEU A 126 -7.06 -15.58 -12.37
C LEU A 126 -7.83 -15.90 -11.08
N GLU A 127 -8.67 -14.98 -10.60
CA GLU A 127 -9.52 -15.23 -9.43
C GLU A 127 -10.56 -16.33 -9.73
N ASP A 128 -11.17 -16.31 -10.91
CA ASP A 128 -12.13 -17.31 -11.36
C ASP A 128 -11.51 -18.72 -11.48
N ASP A 129 -10.19 -18.79 -11.66
CA ASP A 129 -9.39 -20.04 -11.72
C ASP A 129 -8.76 -20.40 -10.35
N GLY A 130 -9.32 -19.89 -9.26
CA GLY A 130 -8.91 -20.20 -7.89
C GLY A 130 -8.02 -19.16 -7.21
N GLY A 131 -7.79 -18.01 -7.85
CA GLY A 131 -7.09 -16.87 -7.27
C GLY A 131 -5.69 -17.23 -6.76
N TRP A 132 -5.34 -16.74 -5.60
CA TRP A 132 -4.03 -17.02 -4.98
C TRP A 132 -3.85 -18.47 -4.49
N LEU A 133 -4.89 -19.31 -4.52
CA LEU A 133 -4.75 -20.76 -4.27
C LEU A 133 -4.27 -21.53 -5.52
N SER A 134 -4.26 -20.89 -6.69
CA SER A 134 -3.84 -21.50 -7.95
C SER A 134 -2.35 -21.23 -8.23
N GLU A 135 -1.59 -22.27 -8.58
CA GLU A 135 -0.22 -22.10 -9.07
C GLU A 135 -0.13 -21.24 -10.34
N ARG A 136 -1.20 -21.24 -11.16
CA ARG A 136 -1.30 -20.36 -12.33
C ARG A 136 -1.12 -18.90 -11.94
N THR A 137 -1.79 -18.44 -10.87
CA THR A 137 -1.69 -17.06 -10.37
C THR A 137 -0.27 -16.72 -9.91
N ILE A 138 0.39 -17.64 -9.19
CA ILE A 138 1.78 -17.45 -8.75
C ILE A 138 2.70 -17.28 -9.96
N ASN A 139 2.60 -18.18 -10.94
CA ASN A 139 3.42 -18.15 -12.16
C ASN A 139 3.12 -16.92 -13.03
N ALA A 140 1.86 -16.52 -13.14
CA ALA A 140 1.44 -15.32 -13.84
C ALA A 140 2.01 -14.05 -13.18
N PHE A 141 2.02 -13.98 -11.83
CA PHE A 141 2.64 -12.87 -11.11
C PHE A 141 4.15 -12.78 -11.37
N VAL A 142 4.85 -13.90 -11.38
CA VAL A 142 6.28 -13.93 -11.70
C VAL A 142 6.54 -13.42 -13.12
N LYS A 143 5.78 -13.90 -14.10
CA LYS A 143 5.87 -13.45 -15.50
C LYS A 143 5.62 -11.93 -15.62
N TYR A 144 4.61 -11.43 -14.92
CA TYR A 144 4.28 -10.00 -14.87
C TYR A 144 5.42 -9.20 -14.24
N ALA A 145 5.97 -9.65 -13.10
CA ALA A 145 7.08 -9.01 -12.41
C ALA A 145 8.36 -8.97 -13.27
N GLU A 146 8.67 -10.05 -13.98
CA GLU A 146 9.78 -10.10 -14.94
C GLU A 146 9.63 -9.08 -16.05
N LEU A 147 8.45 -9.03 -16.69
CA LEU A 147 8.17 -8.06 -17.75
C LEU A 147 8.35 -6.62 -17.28
N ILE A 148 7.73 -6.27 -16.15
CA ILE A 148 7.81 -4.90 -15.61
C ILE A 148 9.24 -4.54 -15.21
N CYS A 149 9.95 -5.45 -14.57
CA CYS A 149 11.35 -5.24 -14.22
C CYS A 149 12.22 -5.07 -15.47
N GLU A 150 12.14 -5.97 -16.44
CA GLU A 150 12.89 -5.87 -17.68
C GLU A 150 12.58 -4.58 -18.42
N HIS A 151 11.31 -4.17 -18.46
CA HIS A 151 10.89 -2.98 -19.19
C HIS A 151 11.38 -1.68 -18.53
N PHE A 152 11.30 -1.54 -17.21
CA PHE A 152 11.53 -0.28 -16.50
C PHE A 152 12.86 -0.18 -15.74
N SER A 153 13.57 -1.28 -15.50
CA SER A 153 14.80 -1.26 -14.69
C SER A 153 15.98 -0.53 -15.33
N ASP A 154 15.87 -0.10 -16.57
CA ASP A 154 16.83 0.82 -17.21
C ASP A 154 16.78 2.24 -16.60
N ARG A 155 15.65 2.64 -16.01
CA ARG A 155 15.42 4.01 -15.50
C ARG A 155 14.71 4.08 -14.15
N VAL A 156 14.06 3.02 -13.67
CA VAL A 156 13.46 2.92 -12.34
C VAL A 156 14.39 2.14 -11.42
N GLU A 157 14.64 2.64 -10.23
CA GLU A 157 15.50 1.98 -9.24
C GLU A 157 14.71 1.20 -8.20
N TYR A 158 13.55 1.69 -7.74
CA TYR A 158 12.81 1.14 -6.60
C TYR A 158 11.58 0.37 -7.05
N PHE A 159 11.46 -0.87 -6.56
CA PHE A 159 10.33 -1.75 -6.82
C PHE A 159 9.82 -2.38 -5.53
N SER A 160 8.52 -2.30 -5.30
CA SER A 160 7.80 -3.09 -4.29
C SER A 160 7.00 -4.18 -4.99
N THR A 161 7.10 -5.42 -4.53
CA THR A 161 6.38 -6.54 -5.16
C THR A 161 4.90 -6.53 -4.83
N ILE A 162 4.56 -6.54 -3.54
CA ILE A 162 3.20 -6.65 -3.02
C ILE A 162 2.97 -5.55 -1.99
N ASN A 163 1.81 -4.91 -2.06
CA ASN A 163 1.31 -4.04 -1.03
C ASN A 163 0.43 -4.81 -0.06
N GLU A 164 0.78 -4.80 1.22
CA GLU A 164 -0.03 -5.28 2.34
C GLU A 164 -0.63 -6.69 2.17
N PRO A 165 0.19 -7.74 2.11
CA PRO A 165 -0.32 -9.11 2.03
C PRO A 165 -1.29 -9.46 3.18
N GLN A 166 -1.15 -8.81 4.33
CA GLN A 166 -2.04 -8.94 5.48
C GLN A 166 -3.47 -8.45 5.17
N ILE A 167 -3.60 -7.32 4.48
CA ILE A 167 -4.91 -6.77 4.11
C ILE A 167 -5.55 -7.57 2.98
N ILE A 168 -4.76 -8.01 2.00
CA ILE A 168 -5.25 -8.89 0.94
C ILE A 168 -5.96 -10.09 1.56
N THR A 169 -5.30 -10.79 2.47
CA THR A 169 -5.86 -12.00 3.10
C THR A 169 -6.99 -11.68 4.07
N ARG A 170 -6.78 -10.71 4.97
CA ARG A 170 -7.73 -10.36 6.01
C ARG A 170 -9.02 -9.80 5.44
N MET A 171 -8.95 -8.80 4.58
CA MET A 171 -10.13 -8.09 4.10
C MET A 171 -10.72 -8.73 2.83
N GLY A 172 -9.89 -9.30 1.97
CA GLY A 172 -10.34 -9.91 0.73
C GLY A 172 -10.91 -11.32 0.90
N TYR A 173 -10.28 -12.13 1.77
CA TYR A 173 -10.58 -13.56 1.85
C TYR A 173 -11.05 -14.04 3.24
N SER A 174 -10.85 -13.27 4.33
CA SER A 174 -11.35 -13.65 5.65
C SER A 174 -12.63 -12.91 6.01
N THR A 175 -12.67 -11.57 5.91
CA THR A 175 -13.87 -10.79 6.25
C THR A 175 -14.77 -10.47 5.05
N GLY A 176 -14.25 -10.53 3.84
CA GLY A 176 -14.98 -10.23 2.60
C GLY A 176 -15.34 -8.76 2.41
N GLN A 177 -14.67 -7.84 3.14
CA GLN A 177 -14.91 -6.39 3.05
C GLN A 177 -14.23 -5.75 1.82
N HIS A 178 -13.18 -6.38 1.28
CA HIS A 178 -12.51 -5.98 0.05
C HIS A 178 -12.69 -7.05 -1.02
N ALA A 179 -12.39 -6.71 -2.27
CA ALA A 179 -12.33 -7.66 -3.36
C ALA A 179 -11.33 -8.82 -3.03
N PRO A 180 -11.63 -10.06 -3.40
CA PRO A 180 -12.78 -10.53 -4.16
C PRO A 180 -14.08 -10.67 -3.32
N GLY A 181 -14.06 -10.40 -2.03
CA GLY A 181 -15.23 -10.40 -1.16
C GLY A 181 -15.63 -11.78 -0.62
N LEU A 182 -14.65 -12.67 -0.48
CA LEU A 182 -14.82 -14.02 0.02
C LEU A 182 -14.67 -14.09 1.54
N THR A 183 -15.30 -15.10 2.14
CA THR A 183 -15.12 -15.45 3.56
C THR A 183 -14.77 -16.93 3.63
N LEU A 184 -13.48 -17.21 3.71
CA LEU A 184 -12.91 -18.53 3.71
C LEU A 184 -12.50 -18.96 5.13
N PRO A 185 -12.36 -20.28 5.38
CA PRO A 185 -11.77 -20.79 6.61
C PRO A 185 -10.31 -20.32 6.79
N ASP A 186 -9.86 -20.23 8.04
CA ASP A 186 -8.54 -19.71 8.41
C ASP A 186 -7.38 -20.46 7.74
N ASP A 187 -7.49 -21.78 7.57
CA ASP A 187 -6.48 -22.61 6.91
C ASP A 187 -6.34 -22.26 5.41
N ALA A 188 -7.45 -22.02 4.72
CA ALA A 188 -7.43 -21.57 3.32
C ALA A 188 -6.85 -20.13 3.21
N VAL A 189 -7.19 -19.25 4.14
CA VAL A 189 -6.63 -17.88 4.17
C VAL A 189 -5.13 -17.89 4.45
N LEU A 190 -4.66 -18.77 5.33
CA LEU A 190 -3.22 -18.96 5.57
C LEU A 190 -2.50 -19.53 4.35
N GLU A 191 -3.13 -20.42 3.58
CA GLU A 191 -2.57 -20.92 2.31
C GLU A 191 -2.49 -19.82 1.26
N ILE A 192 -3.47 -18.89 1.19
CA ILE A 192 -3.39 -17.69 0.35
C ILE A 192 -2.20 -16.82 0.75
N LEU A 193 -1.98 -16.60 2.05
CA LEU A 193 -0.84 -15.83 2.53
C LEU A 193 0.50 -16.52 2.20
N HIS A 194 0.53 -17.86 2.25
CA HIS A 194 1.67 -18.67 1.81
C HIS A 194 1.94 -18.52 0.31
N SER A 195 0.90 -18.57 -0.50
CA SER A 195 1.00 -18.36 -1.95
C SER A 195 1.52 -16.95 -2.31
N LEU A 196 1.06 -15.93 -1.59
CA LEU A 196 1.61 -14.57 -1.72
C LEU A 196 3.10 -14.51 -1.37
N ALA A 197 3.54 -15.26 -0.34
CA ALA A 197 4.95 -15.35 0.01
C ALA A 197 5.78 -16.09 -1.05
N LYS A 198 5.24 -17.16 -1.64
CA LYS A 198 5.85 -17.88 -2.78
C LYS A 198 5.98 -16.96 -4.00
N ALA A 199 4.89 -16.26 -4.35
CA ALA A 199 4.86 -15.32 -5.47
C ALA A 199 5.86 -14.18 -5.28
N HIS A 200 5.90 -13.57 -4.08
CA HIS A 200 6.90 -12.56 -3.71
C HIS A 200 8.32 -13.07 -3.91
N ALA A 201 8.66 -14.20 -3.30
CA ALA A 201 10.02 -14.74 -3.32
C ALA A 201 10.48 -15.11 -4.75
N ALA A 202 9.59 -15.72 -5.53
CA ALA A 202 9.86 -16.07 -6.92
C ALA A 202 10.03 -14.83 -7.81
N ALA A 203 9.13 -13.82 -7.65
CA ALA A 203 9.21 -12.55 -8.37
C ALA A 203 10.51 -11.80 -8.07
N VAL A 204 10.93 -11.69 -6.79
CA VAL A 204 12.20 -11.04 -6.44
C VAL A 204 13.39 -11.73 -7.14
N ARG A 205 13.43 -13.06 -7.14
CA ARG A 205 14.52 -13.81 -7.81
C ARG A 205 14.51 -13.61 -9.32
N ALA A 206 13.33 -13.60 -9.92
CA ALA A 206 13.16 -13.36 -11.36
C ALA A 206 13.62 -11.95 -11.73
N MET A 207 13.14 -10.93 -11.01
CA MET A 207 13.53 -9.53 -11.22
C MET A 207 15.04 -9.29 -11.07
N ARG A 208 15.70 -9.98 -10.10
CA ARG A 208 17.17 -9.89 -9.94
C ARG A 208 17.92 -10.42 -11.16
N LYS A 209 17.36 -11.39 -11.88
CA LYS A 209 17.99 -11.99 -13.07
C LYS A 209 17.81 -11.14 -14.32
N CYS A 210 16.63 -10.49 -14.48
CA CYS A 210 16.28 -9.76 -15.69
C CYS A 210 16.59 -8.24 -15.61
N ALA A 211 16.91 -7.72 -14.43
CA ALA A 211 17.17 -6.29 -14.24
C ALA A 211 18.33 -5.79 -15.09
N LYS A 212 18.13 -4.70 -15.83
CA LYS A 212 19.13 -4.07 -16.72
C LYS A 212 20.22 -3.31 -15.96
N ARG A 213 19.92 -2.92 -14.69
CA ARG A 213 20.87 -2.29 -13.77
C ARG A 213 20.59 -2.72 -12.34
N LYS A 214 21.42 -2.28 -11.39
CA LYS A 214 21.16 -2.51 -9.96
C LYS A 214 19.88 -1.80 -9.57
N ILE A 215 18.94 -2.56 -9.02
CA ILE A 215 17.66 -2.08 -8.51
C ILE A 215 17.52 -2.40 -7.02
N LYS A 216 16.59 -1.72 -6.37
CA LYS A 216 16.19 -1.91 -4.98
C LYS A 216 14.82 -2.59 -4.96
N ILE A 217 14.73 -3.77 -4.34
CA ILE A 217 13.48 -4.52 -4.26
C ILE A 217 13.10 -4.72 -2.80
N GLY A 218 11.82 -4.44 -2.48
CA GLY A 218 11.19 -4.71 -1.21
C GLY A 218 9.71 -5.05 -1.39
N PHE A 219 8.95 -4.92 -0.33
CA PHE A 219 7.49 -5.00 -0.31
C PHE A 219 6.96 -4.09 0.80
N SER A 220 5.66 -3.82 0.83
CA SER A 220 5.04 -3.01 1.89
C SER A 220 4.23 -3.88 2.82
N SER A 221 4.51 -3.78 4.12
CA SER A 221 3.82 -4.51 5.19
C SER A 221 3.00 -3.56 6.03
N THR A 222 1.84 -4.02 6.48
CA THR A 222 1.03 -3.38 7.52
C THR A 222 0.69 -4.38 8.62
N GLY A 223 0.24 -3.90 9.77
CA GLY A 223 -0.13 -4.76 10.89
C GLY A 223 -0.11 -4.02 12.22
N ASN A 224 -0.40 -4.75 13.29
CA ASN A 224 -0.36 -4.19 14.62
C ASN A 224 1.03 -3.68 14.98
N LEU A 225 1.10 -2.42 15.38
CA LEU A 225 2.27 -1.79 15.96
C LEU A 225 1.92 -1.22 17.33
N CYS A 226 2.83 -1.36 18.26
CA CYS A 226 2.68 -0.84 19.62
C CYS A 226 3.79 0.15 19.94
N TYR A 227 3.47 1.13 20.78
CA TYR A 227 4.43 2.06 21.33
C TYR A 227 4.33 2.12 22.86
N PRO A 228 5.44 2.36 23.59
CA PRO A 228 5.41 2.37 25.05
C PRO A 228 4.79 3.66 25.59
N SER A 229 4.00 3.56 26.67
CA SER A 229 3.44 4.71 27.39
C SER A 229 4.51 5.60 28.00
N THR A 230 5.62 4.99 28.42
CA THR A 230 6.76 5.69 29.02
C THR A 230 8.10 5.19 28.45
N GLY A 231 9.19 5.88 28.77
CA GLY A 231 10.55 5.42 28.44
C GLY A 231 11.08 4.31 29.37
N SER A 232 10.25 3.66 30.19
CA SER A 232 10.69 2.55 31.04
C SER A 232 11.04 1.32 30.20
N LYS A 233 11.98 0.52 30.71
CA LYS A 233 12.38 -0.71 30.03
C LYS A 233 11.22 -1.70 29.91
N GLU A 234 10.40 -1.77 30.95
CA GLU A 234 9.24 -2.65 31.01
C GLU A 234 8.19 -2.34 29.95
N ASP A 235 7.85 -1.06 29.78
CA ASP A 235 6.90 -0.61 28.76
C ASP A 235 7.43 -0.85 27.35
N ILE A 236 8.72 -0.56 27.11
CA ILE A 236 9.38 -0.78 25.80
C ILE A 236 9.39 -2.27 25.45
N GLU A 237 9.79 -3.14 26.39
CA GLU A 237 9.80 -4.59 26.15
C GLU A 237 8.39 -5.15 25.90
N MET A 238 7.38 -4.65 26.62
CA MET A 238 5.99 -5.04 26.41
C MET A 238 5.47 -4.57 25.04
N ALA A 239 5.73 -3.32 24.66
CA ALA A 239 5.33 -2.78 23.36
C ALA A 239 5.98 -3.57 22.21
N LYS A 240 7.28 -3.87 22.31
CA LYS A 240 7.99 -4.72 21.35
C LYS A 240 7.40 -6.13 21.27
N LYS A 241 7.13 -6.74 22.41
CA LYS A 241 6.52 -8.07 22.49
C LYS A 241 5.15 -8.09 21.80
N LEU A 242 4.30 -7.10 22.06
CA LEU A 242 2.95 -7.04 21.49
C LEU A 242 2.96 -6.68 20.00
N THR A 243 3.92 -5.89 19.52
CA THR A 243 4.12 -5.64 18.08
C THR A 243 4.35 -6.93 17.29
N PHE A 244 5.08 -7.89 17.87
CA PHE A 244 5.37 -9.18 17.24
C PHE A 244 4.54 -10.34 17.81
N SER A 245 3.46 -10.05 18.51
CA SER A 245 2.52 -11.09 18.94
C SER A 245 1.40 -11.23 17.93
N THR A 246 0.87 -12.45 17.84
CA THR A 246 -0.34 -12.74 17.08
C THR A 246 -1.53 -12.72 18.02
N ASN A 247 -2.56 -11.95 17.71
CA ASN A 247 -3.84 -11.98 18.41
C ASN A 247 -4.72 -13.08 17.79
N LYS A 248 -5.27 -13.98 18.60
CA LYS A 248 -6.15 -15.05 18.10
C LYS A 248 -7.39 -14.56 17.38
N GLU A 249 -7.90 -13.39 17.77
CA GLU A 249 -9.12 -12.80 17.17
C GLU A 249 -8.82 -12.10 15.83
N ASP A 250 -7.56 -11.72 15.59
CA ASP A 250 -7.14 -11.00 14.37
C ASP A 250 -5.68 -11.35 14.02
N PHE A 251 -5.40 -12.64 13.88
CA PHE A 251 -4.03 -13.13 13.67
C PHE A 251 -3.45 -12.70 12.31
N LEU A 252 -4.29 -12.41 11.34
CA LEU A 252 -3.85 -11.95 10.01
C LEU A 252 -3.30 -10.52 10.03
N PHE A 253 -3.76 -9.68 10.97
CA PHE A 253 -3.28 -8.30 11.08
C PHE A 253 -2.01 -8.23 11.93
N CYS A 254 -1.00 -9.00 11.58
CA CYS A 254 0.32 -8.98 12.20
C CYS A 254 1.43 -9.03 11.15
N HIS A 255 2.57 -8.42 11.48
CA HIS A 255 3.73 -8.45 10.59
C HIS A 255 4.41 -9.82 10.57
N GLN A 256 4.37 -10.54 11.69
CA GLN A 256 5.23 -11.69 11.95
C GLN A 256 5.05 -12.84 10.96
N ILE A 257 3.79 -13.22 10.64
CA ILE A 257 3.54 -14.42 9.82
C ILE A 257 4.21 -14.29 8.44
N PHE A 258 4.03 -13.15 7.78
CA PHE A 258 4.61 -12.92 6.45
C PHE A 258 6.07 -12.47 6.53
N CYS A 259 6.38 -11.44 7.32
CA CYS A 259 7.72 -10.87 7.34
C CYS A 259 8.79 -11.83 7.87
N ASP A 260 8.50 -12.65 8.91
CA ASP A 260 9.48 -13.63 9.38
C ASP A 260 9.78 -14.68 8.32
N ALA A 261 8.77 -15.11 7.56
CA ALA A 261 8.95 -16.06 6.47
C ALA A 261 9.82 -15.49 5.34
N VAL A 262 9.47 -14.29 4.83
CA VAL A 262 10.13 -13.75 3.62
C VAL A 262 11.42 -12.98 3.91
N ILE A 263 11.67 -12.57 5.17
CA ILE A 263 12.89 -11.83 5.52
C ILE A 263 13.87 -12.70 6.31
N LEU A 264 13.37 -13.55 7.22
CA LEU A 264 14.21 -14.35 8.10
C LEU A 264 14.26 -15.84 7.71
N GLY A 265 13.40 -16.31 6.82
CA GLY A 265 13.25 -17.74 6.51
C GLY A 265 12.76 -18.54 7.73
N LYS A 266 11.86 -17.96 8.53
CA LYS A 266 11.38 -18.54 9.80
C LYS A 266 9.87 -18.61 9.85
N THR A 267 9.36 -19.66 10.47
CA THR A 267 7.93 -19.80 10.81
C THR A 267 7.64 -19.26 12.21
N CYS A 268 6.36 -18.96 12.44
CA CYS A 268 5.78 -18.68 13.76
C CYS A 268 4.69 -19.71 14.09
N GLU A 269 3.88 -19.48 15.12
CA GLU A 269 2.83 -20.41 15.54
C GLU A 269 1.82 -20.74 14.42
N TYR A 270 1.42 -19.75 13.61
CA TYR A 270 0.35 -19.88 12.61
C TYR A 270 0.80 -20.48 11.28
N ASN A 271 2.05 -20.39 10.92
CA ASN A 271 2.57 -20.89 9.65
C ASN A 271 3.62 -22.00 9.81
N ARG A 272 3.53 -22.79 10.89
CA ARG A 272 4.43 -23.92 11.15
C ARG A 272 4.40 -25.02 10.08
N SER A 273 3.29 -25.10 9.35
CA SER A 273 3.11 -26.04 8.23
C SER A 273 3.82 -25.64 6.95
N TRP A 274 4.39 -24.43 6.87
CA TRP A 274 5.15 -24.00 5.71
C TRP A 274 6.54 -24.65 5.72
N ASP A 275 6.66 -25.80 5.07
CA ASP A 275 7.88 -26.60 5.04
C ASP A 275 8.95 -26.05 4.07
N ASP A 276 8.58 -25.13 3.19
CA ASP A 276 9.43 -24.45 2.22
C ASP A 276 9.92 -23.06 2.66
N VAL A 277 9.73 -22.69 3.93
CA VAL A 277 9.94 -21.31 4.44
C VAL A 277 11.35 -20.77 4.15
N GLU A 278 12.39 -21.59 4.13
CA GLU A 278 13.74 -21.16 3.76
C GLU A 278 13.83 -20.72 2.29
N ALA A 279 13.00 -21.32 1.43
CA ALA A 279 12.92 -20.93 0.02
C ALA A 279 12.14 -19.61 -0.18
N LEU A 280 11.37 -19.16 0.81
CA LEU A 280 10.61 -17.91 0.77
C LEU A 280 11.46 -16.66 1.05
N ASN A 281 12.72 -16.81 1.48
CA ASN A 281 13.61 -15.71 1.84
C ASN A 281 14.50 -15.28 0.65
N PRO A 282 14.06 -14.35 -0.21
CA PRO A 282 14.89 -13.77 -1.25
C PRO A 282 15.70 -12.59 -0.69
N PRO A 283 16.80 -12.15 -1.34
CA PRO A 283 17.54 -10.97 -0.92
C PRO A 283 16.75 -9.70 -1.18
N LEU A 284 16.36 -9.00 -0.13
CA LEU A 284 15.66 -7.71 -0.15
C LEU A 284 16.60 -6.55 0.14
N ASP A 285 16.27 -5.34 -0.35
CA ASP A 285 17.05 -4.12 -0.12
C ASP A 285 16.39 -3.20 0.91
N PHE A 286 15.10 -3.29 1.12
CA PHE A 286 14.34 -2.50 2.10
C PHE A 286 13.07 -3.22 2.54
N LEU A 287 12.54 -2.79 3.68
CA LEU A 287 11.20 -3.11 4.15
C LEU A 287 10.34 -1.86 4.10
N GLY A 288 9.27 -1.91 3.32
CA GLY A 288 8.23 -0.89 3.31
C GLY A 288 7.26 -1.08 4.47
N LEU A 289 6.86 0.01 5.12
CA LEU A 289 5.89 0.02 6.20
C LEU A 289 4.77 1.01 5.92
N ASN A 290 3.54 0.53 5.92
CA ASN A 290 2.34 1.34 5.92
C ASN A 290 1.89 1.51 7.37
N ILE A 291 2.02 2.72 7.91
CA ILE A 291 1.78 3.01 9.33
C ILE A 291 0.86 4.21 9.45
N TYR A 292 -0.33 4.01 9.98
CA TYR A 292 -1.31 5.07 10.21
C TYR A 292 -1.56 5.33 11.68
N ASN A 293 -1.56 4.28 12.48
CA ASN A 293 -1.80 4.33 13.93
C ASN A 293 -1.17 3.11 14.63
N GLY A 294 -1.22 3.10 15.96
CA GLY A 294 -0.76 1.99 16.78
C GLY A 294 -1.40 1.99 18.16
N HIS A 295 -1.02 1.02 18.98
CA HIS A 295 -1.53 0.83 20.32
C HIS A 295 -0.52 1.35 21.36
N GLU A 296 -0.99 2.19 22.27
CA GLU A 296 -0.24 2.54 23.49
C GLU A 296 -0.17 1.33 24.43
N VAL A 297 1.01 1.08 24.99
CA VAL A 297 1.26 -0.09 25.84
C VAL A 297 2.08 0.31 27.07
N ASN A 298 1.66 -0.16 28.23
CA ASN A 298 2.44 -0.14 29.46
C ASN A 298 2.79 -1.56 29.89
N SER A 299 3.43 -1.72 31.06
CA SER A 299 3.79 -3.02 31.61
C SER A 299 2.60 -3.97 31.82
N ASP A 300 1.39 -3.45 31.97
CA ASP A 300 0.16 -4.23 32.17
C ASP A 300 -0.52 -4.63 30.86
N GLY A 301 -0.09 -4.08 29.72
CA GLY A 301 -0.63 -4.36 28.39
C GLY A 301 -1.13 -3.12 27.65
N ILE A 302 -2.10 -3.32 26.72
CA ILE A 302 -2.65 -2.25 25.89
C ILE A 302 -3.44 -1.25 26.74
N VAL A 303 -3.10 0.03 26.62
CA VAL A 303 -3.79 1.14 27.27
C VAL A 303 -5.06 1.49 26.47
N LYS A 304 -6.19 1.51 27.15
CA LYS A 304 -7.45 1.96 26.53
C LYS A 304 -7.56 3.48 26.60
N HIS A 305 -7.61 4.12 25.45
CA HIS A 305 -7.84 5.55 25.39
C HIS A 305 -9.26 5.93 25.85
N GLY A 306 -9.35 7.05 26.54
CA GLY A 306 -10.61 7.59 27.05
C GLY A 306 -11.53 8.15 25.96
N ILE A 307 -12.74 8.53 26.34
CA ILE A 307 -13.70 9.25 25.50
C ILE A 307 -13.06 10.58 25.06
N GLY A 308 -13.17 10.92 23.77
CA GLY A 308 -12.62 12.16 23.21
C GLY A 308 -11.15 12.06 22.76
N PHE A 309 -10.55 10.89 22.77
CA PHE A 309 -9.25 10.68 22.13
C PHE A 309 -9.31 11.05 20.65
N ALA A 310 -8.28 11.76 20.17
CA ALA A 310 -8.22 12.24 18.78
C ALA A 310 -8.30 11.08 17.76
N ARG A 311 -9.14 11.24 16.75
CA ARG A 311 -9.38 10.24 15.71
C ARG A 311 -9.49 10.88 14.33
N THR A 312 -9.11 10.13 13.30
CA THR A 312 -9.32 10.47 11.90
C THR A 312 -10.81 10.35 11.51
N ALA A 313 -11.19 10.74 10.30
CA ALA A 313 -12.55 10.52 9.79
C ALA A 313 -12.91 9.03 9.78
N LEU A 314 -11.99 8.13 9.41
CA LEU A 314 -12.09 6.67 9.54
C LEU A 314 -12.14 6.15 10.99
N LYS A 315 -12.14 7.04 11.98
CA LYS A 315 -12.14 6.70 13.41
C LYS A 315 -10.86 6.03 13.91
N TRP A 316 -9.80 6.04 13.14
CA TRP A 316 -8.49 5.57 13.58
C TRP A 316 -7.91 6.51 14.64
N PRO A 317 -7.30 5.99 15.72
CA PRO A 317 -6.69 6.84 16.72
C PRO A 317 -5.48 7.59 16.17
N VAL A 318 -5.29 8.84 16.60
CA VAL A 318 -4.11 9.65 16.26
C VAL A 318 -3.01 9.36 17.28
N THR A 319 -2.01 8.59 16.91
CA THR A 319 -0.95 8.06 17.77
C THR A 319 0.42 8.25 17.13
N PRO A 320 0.95 9.46 17.09
CA PRO A 320 2.17 9.78 16.34
C PRO A 320 3.40 8.99 16.80
N GLU A 321 3.48 8.58 18.08
CA GLU A 321 4.57 7.80 18.68
C GLU A 321 4.83 6.48 17.94
N VAL A 322 3.80 5.94 17.26
CA VAL A 322 3.96 4.71 16.46
C VAL A 322 4.94 4.88 15.32
N LEU A 323 5.08 6.10 14.76
CA LEU A 323 6.02 6.36 13.68
C LEU A 323 7.49 6.49 14.15
N CYS A 324 7.70 6.56 15.48
CA CYS A 324 9.01 6.34 16.08
C CYS A 324 9.24 4.85 16.38
N TRP A 325 8.38 4.25 17.19
CA TRP A 325 8.63 2.91 17.75
C TRP A 325 8.40 1.77 16.75
N GLY A 326 7.46 1.92 15.82
CA GLY A 326 7.24 0.94 14.75
C GLY A 326 8.51 0.69 13.93
N PRO A 327 9.08 1.72 13.28
CA PRO A 327 10.36 1.59 12.55
C PRO A 327 11.51 1.06 13.43
N VAL A 328 11.62 1.52 14.69
CA VAL A 328 12.66 1.04 15.62
C VAL A 328 12.56 -0.48 15.81
N PHE A 329 11.37 -0.99 16.20
CA PHE A 329 11.20 -2.41 16.44
C PHE A 329 11.35 -3.26 15.18
N MET A 330 10.84 -2.78 14.04
CA MET A 330 10.97 -3.46 12.75
C MET A 330 12.43 -3.53 12.30
N TYR A 331 13.18 -2.44 12.42
CA TYR A 331 14.60 -2.41 12.08
C TYR A 331 15.44 -3.28 13.03
N GLU A 332 15.15 -3.27 14.34
CA GLU A 332 15.81 -4.13 15.30
C GLU A 332 15.62 -5.62 14.99
N ARG A 333 14.45 -6.02 14.47
CA ARG A 333 14.16 -7.42 14.14
C ARG A 333 14.70 -7.84 12.79
N TYR A 334 14.47 -7.04 11.74
CA TYR A 334 14.68 -7.45 10.35
C TYR A 334 16.00 -6.94 9.75
N LYS A 335 16.60 -5.91 10.31
CA LYS A 335 17.89 -5.34 9.88
C LYS A 335 17.91 -4.90 8.41
N LEU A 336 16.76 -4.58 7.83
CA LEU A 336 16.63 -3.97 6.52
C LEU A 336 16.40 -2.47 6.66
N PRO A 337 16.93 -1.63 5.74
CA PRO A 337 16.53 -0.24 5.63
C PRO A 337 15.00 -0.11 5.56
N ILE A 338 14.44 0.88 6.26
CA ILE A 338 12.99 1.11 6.32
C ILE A 338 12.60 2.24 5.37
N ILE A 339 11.51 2.02 4.63
CA ILE A 339 10.78 3.09 3.93
C ILE A 339 9.38 3.14 4.52
N ILE A 340 8.95 4.30 5.00
CA ILE A 340 7.53 4.52 5.29
C ILE A 340 6.85 4.67 3.93
N THR A 341 6.23 3.59 3.46
CA THR A 341 5.60 3.51 2.14
C THR A 341 4.21 4.12 2.11
N GLU A 342 3.57 4.22 3.29
CA GLU A 342 2.33 4.97 3.47
C GLU A 342 2.21 5.48 4.91
N ASN A 343 1.82 6.74 5.05
CA ASN A 343 1.31 7.36 6.26
C ASN A 343 0.44 8.56 5.86
N GLY A 344 -0.70 8.73 6.49
CA GLY A 344 -1.65 9.79 6.14
C GLY A 344 -2.83 9.88 7.09
N PHE A 345 -3.68 10.88 6.86
CA PHE A 345 -4.80 11.24 7.72
C PHE A 345 -6.07 11.45 6.89
N SER A 346 -7.10 10.65 7.15
CA SER A 346 -8.41 10.86 6.51
C SER A 346 -9.16 12.02 7.15
N CYS A 347 -9.66 12.92 6.32
CA CYS A 347 -10.46 14.09 6.69
C CYS A 347 -11.82 14.10 5.99
N ASN A 348 -12.72 14.91 6.52
CA ASN A 348 -13.97 15.31 5.84
C ASN A 348 -13.78 16.66 5.14
N ASP A 349 -12.82 16.72 4.22
CA ASP A 349 -12.48 17.96 3.53
C ASP A 349 -13.61 18.46 2.65
N HIS A 350 -13.81 19.79 2.65
CA HIS A 350 -14.76 20.46 1.79
C HIS A 350 -14.28 21.87 1.45
N ILE A 351 -14.86 22.46 0.43
CA ILE A 351 -14.59 23.85 0.07
C ILE A 351 -15.39 24.77 1.00
N PHE A 352 -14.70 25.62 1.75
CA PHE A 352 -15.30 26.60 2.66
C PHE A 352 -15.87 27.81 1.89
N LEU A 353 -16.57 28.72 2.60
CA LEU A 353 -17.19 29.92 2.03
C LEU A 353 -16.19 30.88 1.35
N ASP A 354 -14.92 30.83 1.74
CA ASP A 354 -13.82 31.58 1.11
C ASP A 354 -13.26 30.93 -0.16
N GLY A 355 -13.85 29.82 -0.61
CA GLY A 355 -13.42 29.06 -1.78
C GLY A 355 -12.17 28.22 -1.57
N LYS A 356 -11.74 27.97 -0.34
CA LYS A 356 -10.52 27.21 0.01
C LYS A 356 -10.85 25.96 0.82
N VAL A 357 -9.95 24.98 0.76
CA VAL A 357 -9.87 23.87 1.70
C VAL A 357 -8.89 24.26 2.81
N HIS A 358 -9.30 24.10 4.06
CA HIS A 358 -8.47 24.42 5.24
C HIS A 358 -7.95 23.13 5.86
N ASP A 359 -6.67 22.86 5.72
CA ASP A 359 -6.05 21.58 6.02
C ASP A 359 -5.30 21.55 7.37
N ALA A 360 -5.83 22.25 8.36
CA ALA A 360 -5.19 22.40 9.68
C ALA A 360 -4.95 21.05 10.38
N ASP A 361 -5.90 20.14 10.30
CA ASP A 361 -5.82 18.83 10.97
C ASP A 361 -4.74 17.94 10.34
N ARG A 362 -4.65 17.91 9.00
CA ARG A 362 -3.61 17.13 8.30
C ARG A 362 -2.22 17.72 8.51
N ILE A 363 -2.10 19.07 8.57
CA ILE A 363 -0.83 19.74 8.88
C ILE A 363 -0.36 19.39 10.30
N ASP A 364 -1.26 19.43 11.31
CA ASP A 364 -0.94 19.04 12.69
C ASP A 364 -0.52 17.55 12.76
N TYR A 365 -1.29 16.67 12.14
CA TYR A 365 -1.00 15.24 12.07
C TYR A 365 0.40 14.98 11.47
N LEU A 366 0.66 15.49 10.26
CA LEU A 366 1.94 15.31 9.58
C LEU A 366 3.11 15.86 10.38
N THR A 367 2.93 17.04 10.98
CA THR A 367 3.97 17.64 11.82
C THR A 367 4.33 16.75 13.01
N ARG A 368 3.35 16.19 13.70
CA ARG A 368 3.58 15.27 14.82
C ARG A 368 4.24 13.97 14.38
N TYR A 369 3.69 13.32 13.34
CA TYR A 369 4.19 12.02 12.88
C TYR A 369 5.61 12.10 12.30
N ILE A 370 5.92 13.12 11.52
CA ILE A 370 7.27 13.34 10.97
C ILE A 370 8.27 13.67 12.10
N ASN A 371 7.85 14.41 13.13
CA ASN A 371 8.68 14.62 14.32
C ASN A 371 9.01 13.31 15.03
N GLU A 372 8.07 12.40 15.17
CA GLU A 372 8.32 11.08 15.76
C GLU A 372 9.23 10.23 14.87
N LEU A 373 9.07 10.28 13.55
CA LEU A 373 9.96 9.58 12.62
C LEU A 373 11.42 10.07 12.74
N SER A 374 11.61 11.36 12.96
CA SER A 374 12.98 11.89 13.17
C SER A 374 13.63 11.33 14.43
N LYS A 375 12.85 11.01 15.47
CA LYS A 375 13.39 10.38 16.70
C LYS A 375 13.83 8.94 16.44
N ALA A 376 13.12 8.19 15.56
CA ALA A 376 13.57 6.85 15.16
C ALA A 376 14.93 6.91 14.47
N ILE A 377 15.16 7.91 13.59
CA ILE A 377 16.45 8.12 12.91
C ILE A 377 17.52 8.51 13.93
N ASP A 378 17.23 9.43 14.84
CA ASP A 378 18.16 9.85 15.90
C ASP A 378 18.54 8.67 16.84
N ALA A 379 17.63 7.69 16.99
CA ALA A 379 17.88 6.44 17.73
C ALA A 379 18.71 5.41 16.92
N GLY A 380 19.12 5.72 15.70
CA GLY A 380 19.95 4.87 14.85
C GLY A 380 19.18 3.89 13.95
N THR A 381 17.88 4.09 13.76
CA THR A 381 17.10 3.32 12.80
C THR A 381 17.40 3.81 11.39
N ASP A 382 17.71 2.89 10.46
CA ASP A 382 17.98 3.21 9.06
C ASP A 382 16.67 3.43 8.30
N VAL A 383 16.07 4.61 8.49
CA VAL A 383 14.89 5.05 7.72
C VAL A 383 15.37 5.91 6.56
N ILE A 384 15.14 5.42 5.33
CA ILE A 384 15.67 6.04 4.11
C ILE A 384 14.64 6.82 3.31
N GLY A 385 13.34 6.74 3.67
CA GLY A 385 12.30 7.47 2.94
C GLY A 385 10.95 7.47 3.62
N TYR A 386 10.11 8.42 3.19
CA TYR A 386 8.74 8.61 3.64
C TYR A 386 7.86 8.98 2.45
N PHE A 387 6.74 8.28 2.29
CA PHE A 387 5.71 8.55 1.30
C PHE A 387 4.38 8.85 1.99
N HIS A 388 3.83 10.03 1.72
CA HIS A 388 2.50 10.39 2.20
C HIS A 388 1.42 9.63 1.43
N TRP A 389 0.47 9.05 2.13
CA TRP A 389 -0.77 8.54 1.56
C TRP A 389 -1.87 9.58 1.78
N SER A 390 -2.37 10.21 0.72
CA SER A 390 -2.07 10.05 -0.69
C SER A 390 -1.82 11.40 -1.36
N PHE A 391 -1.39 11.39 -2.64
CA PHE A 391 -1.22 12.63 -3.38
C PHE A 391 -2.54 13.37 -3.56
N THR A 392 -3.53 12.68 -4.13
CA THR A 392 -4.88 13.20 -4.34
C THR A 392 -5.88 12.47 -3.47
N ASP A 393 -7.02 13.11 -3.15
CA ASP A 393 -8.21 12.37 -2.75
C ASP A 393 -8.51 11.32 -3.82
N ASN A 394 -8.98 10.15 -3.43
CA ASN A 394 -9.17 9.04 -4.35
C ASN A 394 -10.29 8.09 -3.90
N PHE A 395 -10.45 7.00 -4.60
CA PHE A 395 -11.38 5.92 -4.25
C PHE A 395 -10.84 5.11 -3.06
N GLU A 396 -11.40 5.32 -1.86
CA GLU A 396 -10.95 4.66 -0.62
C GLU A 396 -11.68 3.32 -0.41
N TRP A 397 -11.48 2.40 -1.35
CA TRP A 397 -11.90 1.02 -1.29
C TRP A 397 -13.40 0.88 -0.97
N HIS A 398 -13.79 0.07 0.05
CA HIS A 398 -15.20 -0.11 0.43
C HIS A 398 -15.86 1.18 0.95
N SER A 399 -15.11 2.17 1.35
CA SER A 399 -15.61 3.49 1.76
C SER A 399 -15.97 4.40 0.58
N GLY A 400 -15.61 4.02 -0.65
CA GLY A 400 -15.84 4.85 -1.83
C GLY A 400 -15.08 6.18 -1.75
N TYR A 401 -15.75 7.28 -2.01
CA TYR A 401 -15.13 8.62 -1.97
C TYR A 401 -15.41 9.39 -0.68
N ASN A 402 -15.90 8.72 0.36
CA ASN A 402 -16.25 9.37 1.62
C ASN A 402 -15.05 9.77 2.47
N GLU A 403 -13.91 9.12 2.29
CA GLU A 403 -12.68 9.34 3.05
C GLU A 403 -11.61 10.02 2.20
N ARG A 404 -11.07 11.16 2.68
CA ARG A 404 -10.14 11.99 1.93
C ARG A 404 -8.76 11.99 2.57
N PHE A 405 -7.77 11.45 1.87
CA PHE A 405 -6.37 11.39 2.32
C PHE A 405 -5.45 12.34 1.54
N GLY A 406 -5.95 12.94 0.48
CA GLY A 406 -5.13 13.70 -0.47
C GLY A 406 -4.43 14.90 0.13
N LEU A 407 -3.18 15.14 -0.27
CA LEU A 407 -2.56 16.47 -0.16
C LEU A 407 -3.24 17.47 -1.10
N VAL A 408 -3.84 16.97 -2.17
CA VAL A 408 -4.58 17.74 -3.17
C VAL A 408 -6.04 17.33 -3.13
N TYR A 409 -6.91 18.30 -2.87
CA TYR A 409 -8.35 18.12 -2.92
C TYR A 409 -8.82 17.88 -4.36
N ILE A 410 -9.59 16.81 -4.57
CA ILE A 410 -10.23 16.51 -5.86
C ILE A 410 -11.73 16.79 -5.77
N CYS A 411 -12.25 17.60 -6.70
CA CYS A 411 -13.69 17.80 -6.85
C CYS A 411 -14.30 16.61 -7.59
N LEU A 412 -14.62 15.56 -6.86
CA LEU A 412 -15.15 14.29 -7.38
C LEU A 412 -16.54 14.42 -8.05
N LEU A 413 -17.22 15.58 -7.89
CA LEU A 413 -18.49 15.87 -8.57
C LEU A 413 -18.35 15.93 -10.10
N TYR A 414 -17.15 16.21 -10.62
CA TYR A 414 -16.88 16.23 -12.06
C TYR A 414 -16.48 14.87 -12.63
N THR A 415 -16.17 13.91 -11.75
CA THR A 415 -15.76 12.56 -12.14
C THR A 415 -16.90 11.54 -12.04
N SER A 416 -17.98 11.88 -11.32
CA SER A 416 -19.20 11.06 -11.25
C SER A 416 -20.34 11.76 -11.98
N PRO A 417 -20.93 11.19 -13.03
CA PRO A 417 -22.15 11.74 -13.63
C PRO A 417 -23.30 11.61 -12.64
N SER A 418 -23.55 12.70 -11.87
CA SER A 418 -24.73 12.76 -11.00
C SER A 418 -25.98 12.80 -11.88
N PRO A 419 -27.05 12.02 -11.56
CA PRO A 419 -28.34 12.14 -12.20
C PRO A 419 -28.94 13.57 -12.16
N ARG A 420 -28.40 14.46 -11.31
CA ARG A 420 -28.82 15.87 -11.23
C ARG A 420 -28.22 16.75 -12.33
N ASP A 421 -27.09 16.35 -12.93
CA ASP A 421 -26.44 17.13 -14.00
C ASP A 421 -27.11 16.93 -15.37
N LEU A 422 -27.99 15.95 -15.48
CA LEU A 422 -28.79 15.66 -16.68
C LEU A 422 -30.10 16.49 -16.75
N SER A 423 -30.42 17.30 -15.74
CA SER A 423 -31.68 18.07 -15.66
C SER A 423 -31.58 19.55 -16.00
N THR A 424 -30.42 20.03 -16.44
CA THR A 424 -30.21 21.43 -16.86
C THR A 424 -29.71 21.52 -18.30
N SER A 425 -30.49 21.02 -19.24
CA SER A 425 -30.40 21.38 -20.66
C SER A 425 -31.76 21.68 -21.20
#